data_f5b6cafc8fbe7f82048dc43344d1e46d
#
_entry.id   f5b6cafc8fbe7f82048dc43344d1e46d
#
_cell.length_a   1.000
_cell.length_b   1.000
_cell.length_c   1.000
_cell.angle_alpha   90.00
_cell.angle_beta   90.00
_cell.angle_gamma   90.00
#
_symmetry.space_group_name_H-M   'P 1'
#
loop_
_entity.id
_entity.type
_entity.pdbx_description
1 polymer ?
#
loop_
_entity_poly.entity_id
_entity_poly.type
_entity_poly.pdbx_seq_one_letter_code
_entity_poly.pdbx_strand_id
1 'polypeptide(L)'
;MAGKKKVFFAGDIGGTKTELAFFQKKNDAFFCVARTRFLNSSHKNAEAVMGEFLKGVGSGLEIEAVALGVAAPVKDNRARLTNLGWRVDGRKIGGKFSFKTCVLLNDLEATAMGILELRKKDFFCLRKGRPTRSSSASGGGRPEGNAAIIAPGTGLGEAALLNIKGEFFPMTSEGGHVDFAPKTKIEAELLFYLLAKYGHVSYERVVSGPGIKEIYDFLTRGKKTPERIKKRFLAEDPSSVIANEAEKKGGDKACLKALSLFVSVLGAEAGNMALKYLASGGVYLAGGIPPKIIKALKKKEFLESFRDKGRFREYLSLIPVYVVLNDATALLGAARFASMMIKRQVAGQTRQRPFLRRRRI
;
A
#
# COMPACT_ATOMS: atom_id res chain seq x y z
N MET A 1 2.58 39.22 17.48
CA MET A 1 2.46 37.78 17.85
C MET A 1 2.64 36.97 16.56
N ALA A 2 3.60 36.08 16.50
CA ALA A 2 3.73 35.19 15.34
C ALA A 2 2.50 34.30 15.25
N GLY A 3 1.79 34.31 14.11
CA GLY A 3 0.60 33.51 13.90
C GLY A 3 0.92 32.00 14.04
N LYS A 4 -0.03 31.21 14.54
CA LYS A 4 0.10 29.76 14.66
C LYS A 4 0.39 29.14 13.28
N LYS A 5 1.32 28.19 13.23
CA LYS A 5 1.61 27.46 11.98
C LYS A 5 0.45 26.57 11.61
N LYS A 6 -0.11 26.75 10.43
CA LYS A 6 -1.18 25.91 9.88
C LYS A 6 -0.63 24.57 9.43
N VAL A 7 -1.26 23.47 9.87
CA VAL A 7 -0.84 22.11 9.59
C VAL A 7 -2.03 21.20 9.28
N PHE A 8 -1.76 20.14 8.51
CA PHE A 8 -2.66 19.01 8.29
C PHE A 8 -2.22 17.87 9.19
N PHE A 9 -3.15 17.29 9.92
CA PHE A 9 -2.89 16.14 10.77
C PHE A 9 -3.21 14.86 9.98
N ALA A 10 -2.20 14.04 9.75
CA ALA A 10 -2.30 12.79 9.02
C ALA A 10 -2.04 11.61 9.95
N GLY A 11 -2.78 10.52 9.76
CA GLY A 11 -2.56 9.26 10.44
C GLY A 11 -2.56 8.09 9.48
N ASP A 12 -1.79 7.05 9.82
CA ASP A 12 -1.80 5.72 9.23
C ASP A 12 -1.99 4.70 10.34
N ILE A 13 -3.20 4.13 10.44
CA ILE A 13 -3.64 3.23 11.51
C ILE A 13 -3.66 1.82 10.96
N GLY A 14 -2.58 1.08 11.15
CA GLY A 14 -2.45 -0.31 10.77
C GLY A 14 -2.89 -1.30 11.85
N GLY A 15 -2.71 -2.60 11.59
CA GLY A 15 -3.05 -3.66 12.53
C GLY A 15 -2.11 -3.77 13.74
N THR A 16 -0.84 -3.37 13.62
CA THR A 16 0.18 -3.54 14.66
C THR A 16 0.70 -2.20 15.19
N LYS A 17 0.76 -1.20 14.34
CA LYS A 17 1.32 0.13 14.61
C LYS A 17 0.42 1.21 14.03
N THR A 18 0.48 2.37 14.67
CA THR A 18 -0.12 3.62 14.19
C THR A 18 0.98 4.66 14.02
N GLU A 19 1.01 5.32 12.87
CA GLU A 19 1.87 6.47 12.63
C GLU A 19 1.04 7.73 12.50
N LEU A 20 1.47 8.78 13.20
CA LEU A 20 0.82 10.09 13.19
C LEU A 20 1.84 11.15 12.78
N ALA A 21 1.40 12.13 12.01
CA ALA A 21 2.27 13.21 11.56
C ALA A 21 1.52 14.53 11.36
N PHE A 22 2.23 15.63 11.55
CA PHE A 22 1.81 16.94 11.09
C PHE A 22 2.57 17.32 9.83
N PHE A 23 1.84 17.82 8.85
CA PHE A 23 2.41 18.34 7.62
C PHE A 23 2.03 19.80 7.42
N GLN A 24 3.00 20.62 7.08
CA GLN A 24 2.78 21.97 6.58
C GLN A 24 2.78 21.94 5.04
N LYS A 25 1.81 22.60 4.42
CA LYS A 25 1.77 22.76 2.97
C LYS A 25 2.43 24.09 2.58
N LYS A 26 3.47 24.04 1.72
CA LYS A 26 4.15 25.19 1.14
C LYS A 26 4.36 24.94 -0.35
N ASN A 27 3.98 25.91 -1.20
CA ASN A 27 4.15 25.80 -2.67
C ASN A 27 3.68 24.45 -3.23
N ASP A 28 2.46 24.03 -2.82
CA ASP A 28 1.84 22.74 -3.17
C ASP A 28 2.60 21.47 -2.74
N ALA A 29 3.66 21.57 -1.95
CA ALA A 29 4.37 20.44 -1.37
C ALA A 29 4.09 20.30 0.13
N PHE A 30 4.07 19.06 0.63
CA PHE A 30 3.92 18.75 2.05
C PHE A 30 5.27 18.54 2.70
N PHE A 31 5.48 19.24 3.83
CA PHE A 31 6.67 19.15 4.66
C PHE A 31 6.28 18.58 6.03
N CYS A 32 6.90 17.47 6.41
CA CYS A 32 6.69 16.87 7.73
C CYS A 32 7.23 17.80 8.82
N VAL A 33 6.37 18.17 9.78
CA VAL A 33 6.72 19.01 10.93
C VAL A 33 7.04 18.13 12.14
N ALA A 34 6.25 17.08 12.33
CA ALA A 34 6.44 16.09 13.39
C ALA A 34 5.87 14.75 12.91
N ARG A 35 6.53 13.64 13.28
CA ARG A 35 6.08 12.27 12.99
C ARG A 35 6.46 11.37 14.16
N THR A 36 5.52 10.54 14.60
CA THR A 36 5.75 9.56 15.66
C THR A 36 5.05 8.25 15.30
N ARG A 37 5.71 7.15 15.62
CA ARG A 37 5.19 5.78 15.46
C ARG A 37 4.89 5.20 16.83
N PHE A 38 3.70 4.62 16.96
CA PHE A 38 3.20 3.99 18.18
C PHE A 38 2.93 2.51 17.94
N LEU A 39 3.20 1.68 18.94
CA LEU A 39 2.75 0.29 18.97
C LEU A 39 1.29 0.25 19.45
N ASN A 40 0.41 -0.38 18.68
CA ASN A 40 -1.01 -0.43 19.01
C ASN A 40 -1.30 -1.23 20.28
N SER A 41 -0.47 -2.25 20.58
CA SER A 41 -0.57 -3.07 21.80
C SER A 41 -0.44 -2.27 23.10
N SER A 42 0.19 -1.09 23.05
CA SER A 42 0.37 -0.21 24.22
C SER A 42 -0.82 0.73 24.44
N HIS A 43 -1.84 0.68 23.60
CA HIS A 43 -2.96 1.64 23.61
C HIS A 43 -4.31 0.91 23.51
N LYS A 44 -5.32 1.47 24.17
CA LYS A 44 -6.68 0.90 24.17
C LYS A 44 -7.48 1.19 22.88
N ASN A 45 -7.18 2.27 22.19
CA ASN A 45 -7.87 2.69 20.96
C ASN A 45 -7.09 3.78 20.21
N ALA A 46 -7.54 4.15 19.02
CA ALA A 46 -6.93 5.20 18.19
C ALA A 46 -6.91 6.57 18.87
N GLU A 47 -7.97 6.91 19.63
CA GLU A 47 -8.06 8.18 20.33
C GLU A 47 -7.01 8.31 21.46
N ALA A 48 -6.59 7.20 22.08
CA ALA A 48 -5.52 7.20 23.07
C ALA A 48 -4.17 7.52 22.40
N VAL A 49 -3.88 6.90 21.27
CA VAL A 49 -2.67 7.16 20.46
C VAL A 49 -2.64 8.63 20.02
N MET A 50 -3.75 9.15 19.49
CA MET A 50 -3.85 10.54 19.04
C MET A 50 -3.67 11.52 20.20
N GLY A 51 -4.26 11.23 21.37
CA GLY A 51 -4.12 12.07 22.56
C GLY A 51 -2.69 12.15 23.05
N GLU A 52 -1.93 11.04 23.01
CA GLU A 52 -0.51 11.02 23.37
C GLU A 52 0.32 11.84 22.38
N PHE A 53 0.12 11.65 21.07
CA PHE A 53 0.81 12.43 20.05
C PHE A 53 0.56 13.92 20.20
N LEU A 54 -0.69 14.35 20.40
CA LEU A 54 -1.06 15.75 20.52
C LEU A 54 -0.45 16.42 21.77
N LYS A 55 -0.28 15.68 22.87
CA LYS A 55 0.41 16.18 24.07
C LYS A 55 1.90 16.39 23.85
N GLY A 56 2.53 15.53 23.04
CA GLY A 56 3.98 15.57 22.77
C GLY A 56 4.41 16.68 21.81
N VAL A 57 3.50 17.20 21.00
CA VAL A 57 3.84 18.18 19.95
C VAL A 57 3.36 19.58 20.32
N GLY A 58 3.82 20.15 21.40
CA GLY A 58 3.68 21.55 21.86
C GLY A 58 2.58 22.47 21.30
N SER A 59 2.26 23.52 22.04
CA SER A 59 1.32 24.57 21.64
C SER A 59 1.95 25.48 20.56
N GLY A 60 1.28 25.71 19.46
CA GLY A 60 1.75 26.63 18.40
C GLY A 60 1.34 26.22 17.00
N LEU A 61 0.65 25.08 16.90
CA LEU A 61 0.10 24.60 15.64
C LEU A 61 -1.41 24.85 15.56
N GLU A 62 -1.89 25.21 14.37
CA GLU A 62 -3.31 25.29 14.02
C GLU A 62 -3.62 24.13 13.07
N ILE A 63 -4.42 23.16 13.53
CA ILE A 63 -4.81 22.01 12.72
C ILE A 63 -5.97 22.41 11.81
N GLU A 64 -5.71 22.51 10.51
CA GLU A 64 -6.73 22.89 9.52
C GLU A 64 -7.68 21.72 9.22
N ALA A 65 -7.17 20.52 9.05
CA ALA A 65 -7.96 19.30 8.85
C ALA A 65 -7.18 18.05 9.26
N VAL A 66 -7.93 16.99 9.53
CA VAL A 66 -7.42 15.65 9.88
C VAL A 66 -7.88 14.64 8.86
N ALA A 67 -6.95 13.78 8.42
CA ALA A 67 -7.29 12.59 7.65
C ALA A 67 -6.49 11.39 8.17
N LEU A 68 -7.18 10.27 8.37
CA LEU A 68 -6.61 9.05 8.94
C LEU A 68 -6.80 7.90 7.94
N GLY A 69 -5.71 7.36 7.41
CA GLY A 69 -5.68 6.08 6.71
C GLY A 69 -5.89 4.95 7.71
N VAL A 70 -6.78 4.03 7.44
CA VAL A 70 -7.11 2.91 8.34
C VAL A 70 -7.05 1.61 7.55
N ALA A 71 -6.34 0.62 8.06
CA ALA A 71 -6.21 -0.71 7.45
C ALA A 71 -7.50 -1.54 7.63
N ALA A 72 -8.60 -0.99 7.15
CA ALA A 72 -9.94 -1.60 7.15
C ALA A 72 -10.85 -0.86 6.16
N PRO A 73 -11.93 -1.50 5.68
CA PRO A 73 -12.97 -0.83 4.90
C PRO A 73 -13.59 0.35 5.67
N VAL A 74 -13.68 1.50 5.01
CA VAL A 74 -14.26 2.71 5.57
C VAL A 74 -15.67 2.93 5.01
N LYS A 75 -16.66 3.01 5.90
CA LYS A 75 -18.06 3.31 5.55
C LYS A 75 -18.59 4.41 6.47
N ASP A 76 -19.22 5.43 5.89
CA ASP A 76 -19.84 6.55 6.64
C ASP A 76 -18.91 7.20 7.66
N ASN A 77 -17.62 7.34 7.30
CA ASN A 77 -16.54 7.87 8.14
C ASN A 77 -16.24 7.00 9.38
N ARG A 78 -16.45 5.68 9.29
CA ARG A 78 -16.21 4.68 10.33
C ARG A 78 -15.45 3.49 9.77
N ALA A 79 -14.62 2.90 10.62
CA ALA A 79 -13.88 1.67 10.32
C ALA A 79 -13.80 0.77 11.56
N ARG A 80 -13.62 -0.54 11.34
CA ARG A 80 -13.37 -1.51 12.41
C ARG A 80 -12.13 -2.33 12.05
N LEU A 81 -11.09 -2.20 12.86
CA LEU A 81 -9.90 -3.04 12.74
C LEU A 81 -10.15 -4.34 13.51
N THR A 82 -10.44 -5.40 12.80
CA THR A 82 -10.81 -6.72 13.38
C THR A 82 -9.71 -7.29 14.26
N ASN A 83 -8.45 -7.16 13.84
CA ASN A 83 -7.30 -7.70 14.54
C ASN A 83 -7.01 -7.02 15.88
N LEU A 84 -7.48 -5.78 16.09
CA LEU A 84 -7.32 -5.01 17.32
C LEU A 84 -8.62 -4.86 18.10
N GLY A 85 -9.76 -5.18 17.49
CA GLY A 85 -11.07 -4.86 18.03
C GLY A 85 -11.39 -3.35 18.06
N TRP A 86 -10.53 -2.51 17.49
CA TRP A 86 -10.71 -1.06 17.51
C TRP A 86 -11.83 -0.62 16.56
N ARG A 87 -12.63 0.31 17.04
CA ARG A 87 -13.63 1.04 16.25
C ARG A 87 -13.15 2.47 16.11
N VAL A 88 -12.88 2.90 14.88
CA VAL A 88 -12.44 4.26 14.56
C VAL A 88 -13.62 5.00 13.95
N ASP A 89 -14.01 6.13 14.54
CA ASP A 89 -15.12 6.98 14.07
C ASP A 89 -14.61 8.43 13.95
N GLY A 90 -14.48 8.91 12.72
CA GLY A 90 -13.94 10.25 12.45
C GLY A 90 -14.77 11.38 13.04
N ARG A 91 -16.11 11.20 13.18
CA ARG A 91 -16.97 12.22 13.82
C ARG A 91 -16.71 12.29 15.31
N LYS A 92 -16.59 11.12 15.97
CA LYS A 92 -16.28 11.07 17.42
C LYS A 92 -14.90 11.64 17.71
N ILE A 93 -13.90 11.29 16.90
CA ILE A 93 -12.54 11.85 16.99
C ILE A 93 -12.59 13.37 16.80
N GLY A 94 -13.29 13.85 15.76
CA GLY A 94 -13.47 15.27 15.50
C GLY A 94 -14.07 16.01 16.70
N GLY A 95 -15.16 15.49 17.28
CA GLY A 95 -15.80 16.07 18.47
C GLY A 95 -14.88 16.06 19.69
N LYS A 96 -14.20 14.93 19.96
CA LYS A 96 -13.32 14.78 21.14
C LYS A 96 -12.14 15.76 21.15
N PHE A 97 -11.54 15.99 19.99
CA PHE A 97 -10.35 16.84 19.86
C PHE A 97 -10.66 18.21 19.25
N SER A 98 -11.94 18.55 19.06
CA SER A 98 -12.40 19.81 18.48
C SER A 98 -11.85 20.09 17.07
N PHE A 99 -11.66 19.02 16.27
CA PHE A 99 -11.25 19.17 14.88
C PHE A 99 -12.44 19.56 14.00
N LYS A 100 -12.31 20.65 13.24
CA LYS A 100 -13.34 21.09 12.28
C LYS A 100 -13.63 20.06 11.19
N THR A 101 -12.60 19.36 10.75
CA THR A 101 -12.68 18.32 9.71
C THR A 101 -11.84 17.12 10.14
N CYS A 102 -12.48 15.95 10.26
CA CYS A 102 -11.79 14.68 10.52
C CYS A 102 -12.41 13.58 9.64
N VAL A 103 -11.63 13.06 8.70
CA VAL A 103 -12.06 12.06 7.72
C VAL A 103 -11.22 10.81 7.82
N LEU A 104 -11.86 9.67 7.58
CA LEU A 104 -11.20 8.38 7.45
C LEU A 104 -11.07 8.02 5.97
N LEU A 105 -9.95 7.38 5.65
CA LEU A 105 -9.63 6.77 4.37
C LEU A 105 -9.30 5.30 4.60
N ASN A 106 -9.48 4.45 3.59
CA ASN A 106 -8.75 3.19 3.60
C ASN A 106 -7.24 3.47 3.45
N ASP A 107 -6.37 2.62 4.02
CA ASP A 107 -4.90 2.78 3.99
C ASP A 107 -4.34 2.77 2.56
N LEU A 108 -4.91 1.95 1.66
CA LEU A 108 -4.53 1.92 0.24
C LEU A 108 -5.02 3.17 -0.51
N GLU A 109 -6.16 3.73 -0.14
CA GLU A 109 -6.63 5.02 -0.65
C GLU A 109 -5.64 6.14 -0.27
N ALA A 110 -5.21 6.14 0.99
CA ALA A 110 -4.17 7.06 1.45
C ALA A 110 -2.84 6.82 0.71
N THR A 111 -2.39 5.58 0.58
CA THR A 111 -1.17 5.24 -0.17
C THR A 111 -1.25 5.72 -1.62
N ALA A 112 -2.36 5.46 -2.31
CA ALA A 112 -2.58 5.89 -3.69
C ALA A 112 -2.47 7.41 -3.84
N MET A 113 -3.14 8.17 -2.97
CA MET A 113 -3.03 9.63 -2.95
C MET A 113 -1.63 10.12 -2.63
N GLY A 114 -0.89 9.37 -1.80
CA GLY A 114 0.48 9.68 -1.42
C GLY A 114 1.47 9.59 -2.58
N ILE A 115 1.27 8.68 -3.53
CA ILE A 115 2.10 8.56 -4.73
C ILE A 115 2.18 9.89 -5.49
N LEU A 116 1.11 10.68 -5.48
CA LEU A 116 1.06 11.99 -6.13
C LEU A 116 1.95 13.05 -5.46
N GLU A 117 2.38 12.82 -4.22
CA GLU A 117 3.25 13.74 -3.46
C GLU A 117 4.72 13.33 -3.48
N LEU A 118 5.02 12.11 -3.96
CA LEU A 118 6.38 11.58 -3.99
C LEU A 118 7.25 12.27 -5.05
N ARG A 119 8.55 12.29 -4.79
CA ARG A 119 9.58 12.82 -5.69
C ARG A 119 10.33 11.68 -6.37
N LYS A 120 11.06 11.95 -7.42
CA LYS A 120 11.86 10.96 -8.17
C LYS A 120 12.72 10.06 -7.29
N LYS A 121 13.32 10.59 -6.24
CA LYS A 121 14.15 9.85 -5.28
C LYS A 121 13.36 8.84 -4.43
N ASP A 122 12.05 9.02 -4.33
CA ASP A 122 11.16 8.16 -3.53
C ASP A 122 10.70 6.92 -4.32
N PHE A 123 11.17 6.76 -5.56
CA PHE A 123 10.87 5.63 -6.43
C PHE A 123 12.12 4.91 -6.89
N PHE A 124 12.07 3.59 -6.93
CA PHE A 124 13.00 2.80 -7.70
C PHE A 124 12.31 2.35 -9.00
N CYS A 125 12.83 2.75 -10.15
CA CYS A 125 12.29 2.38 -11.44
C CYS A 125 12.74 0.97 -11.83
N LEU A 126 11.85 -0.01 -11.75
CA LEU A 126 12.10 -1.37 -12.24
C LEU A 126 12.08 -1.42 -13.76
N ARG A 127 11.19 -0.63 -14.35
CA ARG A 127 11.01 -0.55 -15.77
C ARG A 127 10.55 0.85 -16.17
N LYS A 128 11.19 1.44 -17.16
CA LYS A 128 10.73 2.65 -17.83
C LYS A 128 9.62 2.31 -18.81
N GLY A 129 8.52 3.05 -18.79
CA GLY A 129 7.52 3.01 -19.84
C GLY A 129 8.04 3.68 -21.12
N ARG A 130 7.32 3.53 -22.23
CA ARG A 130 7.54 4.41 -23.39
C ARG A 130 6.85 5.75 -23.13
N PRO A 131 7.49 6.89 -23.46
CA PRO A 131 6.84 8.17 -23.39
C PRO A 131 5.61 8.16 -24.30
N THR A 132 4.44 8.50 -23.76
CA THR A 132 3.30 8.88 -24.60
C THR A 132 3.57 10.28 -25.16
N ARG A 133 2.96 10.67 -26.30
CA ARG A 133 3.14 12.01 -26.91
C ARG A 133 2.80 13.17 -25.95
N SER A 134 2.06 12.90 -24.88
CA SER A 134 1.69 13.85 -23.82
C SER A 134 2.57 13.77 -22.57
N SER A 135 3.48 12.79 -22.47
CA SER A 135 4.37 12.70 -21.32
C SER A 135 5.45 13.75 -21.43
N SER A 136 5.45 14.68 -20.50
CA SER A 136 6.63 15.52 -20.27
C SER A 136 7.82 14.58 -19.99
N ALA A 137 8.94 14.81 -20.64
CA ALA A 137 10.17 13.99 -20.53
C ALA A 137 10.76 13.95 -19.10
N SER A 138 10.04 14.49 -18.13
CA SER A 138 10.36 14.50 -16.71
C SER A 138 10.04 13.17 -16.06
N GLY A 139 10.74 12.09 -16.37
CA GLY A 139 10.60 10.77 -15.74
C GLY A 139 10.65 10.77 -14.20
N GLY A 140 9.78 11.57 -13.56
CA GLY A 140 9.71 11.84 -12.13
C GLY A 140 9.08 10.73 -11.30
N GLY A 141 8.55 9.69 -11.95
CA GLY A 141 7.89 8.57 -11.27
C GLY A 141 6.42 8.84 -10.90
N ARG A 142 5.90 10.07 -11.05
CA ARG A 142 4.48 10.37 -10.83
C ARG A 142 3.62 9.88 -11.99
N PRO A 143 2.37 9.41 -11.73
CA PRO A 143 1.48 8.97 -12.80
C PRO A 143 0.99 10.14 -13.66
N GLU A 144 0.95 9.92 -14.98
CA GLU A 144 0.36 10.86 -15.97
C GLU A 144 -0.99 10.34 -16.50
N GLY A 145 -1.33 9.08 -16.25
CA GLY A 145 -2.60 8.43 -16.58
C GLY A 145 -3.10 7.62 -15.39
N ASN A 146 -4.06 6.74 -15.63
CA ASN A 146 -4.48 5.81 -14.58
C ASN A 146 -3.28 5.02 -14.06
N ALA A 147 -3.26 4.76 -12.76
CA ALA A 147 -2.20 3.99 -12.13
C ALA A 147 -2.78 2.87 -11.28
N ALA A 148 -2.04 1.75 -11.19
CA ALA A 148 -2.36 0.65 -10.30
C ALA A 148 -1.38 0.60 -9.14
N ILE A 149 -1.87 0.33 -7.95
CA ILE A 149 -1.09 0.19 -6.72
C ILE A 149 -1.28 -1.21 -6.19
N ILE A 150 -0.20 -1.91 -5.95
CA ILE A 150 -0.18 -3.23 -5.32
C ILE A 150 0.80 -3.21 -4.16
N ALA A 151 0.35 -3.58 -2.98
CA ALA A 151 1.07 -3.37 -1.73
C ALA A 151 1.15 -4.64 -0.88
N PRO A 152 2.06 -5.58 -1.22
CA PRO A 152 2.30 -6.75 -0.39
C PRO A 152 3.02 -6.36 0.91
N GLY A 153 2.44 -6.83 2.02
CA GLY A 153 2.91 -6.65 3.39
C GLY A 153 2.51 -7.83 4.26
N THR A 154 1.90 -7.59 5.42
CA THR A 154 1.24 -8.63 6.22
C THR A 154 0.07 -9.26 5.45
N GLY A 155 -0.63 -8.45 4.64
CA GLY A 155 -1.61 -8.87 3.65
C GLY A 155 -1.23 -8.38 2.26
N LEU A 156 -2.22 -8.37 1.34
CA LEU A 156 -2.09 -7.82 -0.01
C LEU A 156 -3.16 -6.74 -0.22
N GLY A 157 -2.73 -5.49 -0.24
CA GLY A 157 -3.59 -4.39 -0.59
C GLY A 157 -3.51 -4.03 -2.07
N GLU A 158 -4.64 -3.67 -2.66
CA GLU A 158 -4.76 -3.24 -4.04
C GLU A 158 -5.63 -1.99 -4.16
N ALA A 159 -5.19 -1.05 -4.98
CA ALA A 159 -5.93 0.17 -5.29
C ALA A 159 -5.58 0.66 -6.68
N ALA A 160 -6.34 1.65 -7.16
CA ALA A 160 -6.02 2.38 -8.39
C ALA A 160 -6.12 3.88 -8.17
N LEU A 161 -5.44 4.64 -9.02
CA LEU A 161 -5.65 6.06 -9.23
C LEU A 161 -6.26 6.26 -10.61
N LEU A 162 -7.47 6.77 -10.67
CA LEU A 162 -8.14 7.11 -11.93
C LEU A 162 -7.85 8.57 -12.26
N ASN A 163 -7.30 8.82 -13.45
CA ASN A 163 -7.11 10.17 -13.96
C ASN A 163 -8.35 10.59 -14.76
N ILE A 164 -9.09 11.54 -14.23
CA ILE A 164 -10.27 12.10 -14.90
C ILE A 164 -9.98 13.58 -15.20
N LYS A 165 -9.68 13.89 -16.44
CA LYS A 165 -9.36 15.26 -16.90
C LYS A 165 -8.23 15.95 -16.10
N GLY A 166 -7.21 15.19 -15.73
CA GLY A 166 -6.06 15.68 -14.95
C GLY A 166 -6.23 15.64 -13.43
N GLU A 167 -7.43 15.36 -12.93
CA GLU A 167 -7.66 15.11 -11.50
C GLU A 167 -7.57 13.62 -11.18
N PHE A 168 -6.89 13.29 -10.09
CA PHE A 168 -6.70 11.92 -9.63
C PHE A 168 -7.67 11.56 -8.53
N PHE A 169 -8.38 10.45 -8.74
CA PHE A 169 -9.33 9.88 -7.78
C PHE A 169 -8.85 8.50 -7.35
N PRO A 170 -8.65 8.25 -6.05
CA PRO A 170 -8.31 6.93 -5.56
C PRO A 170 -9.54 6.02 -5.64
N MET A 171 -9.31 4.80 -6.10
CA MET A 171 -10.30 3.72 -6.13
C MET A 171 -9.77 2.55 -5.33
N THR A 172 -10.42 2.26 -4.21
CA THR A 172 -10.10 1.13 -3.35
C THR A 172 -10.69 -0.17 -3.91
N SER A 173 -10.02 -1.28 -3.65
CA SER A 173 -10.54 -2.61 -3.93
C SER A 173 -10.14 -3.58 -2.82
N GLU A 174 -10.79 -4.72 -2.76
CA GLU A 174 -10.38 -5.90 -2.00
C GLU A 174 -9.77 -6.94 -2.95
N GLY A 175 -9.03 -6.46 -3.96
CA GLY A 175 -8.46 -7.28 -5.03
C GLY A 175 -7.46 -8.33 -4.53
N GLY A 176 -6.79 -8.10 -3.41
CA GLY A 176 -5.94 -9.11 -2.78
C GLY A 176 -6.69 -10.38 -2.36
N HIS A 177 -8.01 -10.29 -2.17
CA HIS A 177 -8.86 -11.42 -1.79
C HIS A 177 -9.53 -12.15 -2.97
N VAL A 178 -9.28 -11.73 -4.23
CA VAL A 178 -9.76 -12.48 -5.39
C VAL A 178 -8.97 -13.78 -5.56
N ASP A 179 -9.55 -14.71 -6.33
CA ASP A 179 -9.00 -16.03 -6.54
C ASP A 179 -7.59 -15.99 -7.13
N PHE A 180 -6.69 -16.79 -6.57
CA PHE A 180 -5.35 -17.01 -7.13
C PHE A 180 -5.45 -17.78 -8.45
N ALA A 181 -4.98 -17.19 -9.52
CA ALA A 181 -4.97 -17.78 -10.86
C ALA A 181 -3.57 -18.31 -11.24
N PRO A 182 -3.29 -19.61 -11.10
CA PRO A 182 -2.00 -20.20 -11.45
C PRO A 182 -1.79 -20.21 -12.97
N LYS A 183 -0.56 -19.95 -13.42
CA LYS A 183 -0.17 -19.91 -14.84
C LYS A 183 0.78 -21.05 -15.23
N THR A 184 1.46 -21.62 -14.26
CA THR A 184 2.48 -22.67 -14.45
C THR A 184 2.11 -23.92 -13.66
N LYS A 185 2.70 -25.06 -14.03
CA LYS A 185 2.47 -26.33 -13.32
C LYS A 185 2.79 -26.20 -11.82
N ILE A 186 3.90 -25.56 -11.45
CA ILE A 186 4.27 -25.38 -10.03
C ILE A 186 3.29 -24.48 -9.30
N GLU A 187 2.74 -23.45 -9.95
CA GLU A 187 1.70 -22.59 -9.36
C GLU A 187 0.38 -23.35 -9.19
N ALA A 188 0.01 -24.24 -10.12
CA ALA A 188 -1.14 -25.11 -9.98
C ALA A 188 -0.98 -26.11 -8.81
N GLU A 189 0.20 -26.71 -8.66
CA GLU A 189 0.52 -27.58 -7.52
C GLU A 189 0.48 -26.80 -6.19
N LEU A 190 0.95 -25.56 -6.16
CA LEU A 190 0.84 -24.64 -5.01
C LEU A 190 -0.62 -24.34 -4.69
N LEU A 191 -1.46 -24.07 -5.70
CA LEU A 191 -2.90 -23.85 -5.50
C LEU A 191 -3.54 -25.07 -4.83
N PHE A 192 -3.32 -26.30 -5.31
CA PHE A 192 -3.87 -27.50 -4.70
C PHE A 192 -3.38 -27.71 -3.25
N TYR A 193 -2.10 -27.44 -3.00
CA TYR A 193 -1.54 -27.49 -1.64
C TYR A 193 -2.25 -26.51 -0.69
N LEU A 194 -2.49 -25.28 -1.15
CA LEU A 194 -3.15 -24.23 -0.34
C LEU A 194 -4.66 -24.49 -0.22
N LEU A 195 -5.33 -25.02 -1.25
CA LEU A 195 -6.74 -25.41 -1.19
C LEU A 195 -7.01 -26.45 -0.12
N ALA A 196 -6.14 -27.46 -0.02
CA ALA A 196 -6.24 -28.48 1.05
C ALA A 196 -6.11 -27.87 2.46
N LYS A 197 -5.44 -26.74 2.60
CA LYS A 197 -5.21 -26.07 3.89
C LYS A 197 -6.26 -25.03 4.25
N TYR A 198 -6.76 -24.28 3.25
CA TYR A 198 -7.57 -23.08 3.47
C TYR A 198 -8.97 -23.14 2.86
N GLY A 199 -9.27 -24.10 2.00
CA GLY A 199 -10.52 -24.18 1.26
C GLY A 199 -10.63 -23.16 0.13
N HIS A 200 -10.33 -21.88 0.40
CA HIS A 200 -10.25 -20.79 -0.59
C HIS A 200 -8.83 -20.22 -0.63
N VAL A 201 -8.31 -19.97 -1.83
CA VAL A 201 -6.97 -19.42 -2.03
C VAL A 201 -7.04 -18.12 -2.81
N SER A 202 -6.82 -17.02 -2.10
CA SER A 202 -6.73 -15.69 -2.70
C SER A 202 -5.29 -15.36 -3.12
N TYR A 203 -5.11 -14.29 -3.92
CA TYR A 203 -3.77 -13.76 -4.19
C TYR A 203 -3.00 -13.43 -2.91
N GLU A 204 -3.65 -12.91 -1.88
CA GLU A 204 -3.04 -12.61 -0.58
C GLU A 204 -2.40 -13.85 0.07
N ARG A 205 -3.01 -15.03 -0.09
CA ARG A 205 -2.45 -16.31 0.42
C ARG A 205 -1.09 -16.64 -0.18
N VAL A 206 -0.77 -16.04 -1.32
CA VAL A 206 0.50 -16.25 -2.06
C VAL A 206 1.36 -15.00 -2.04
N VAL A 207 0.77 -13.82 -2.24
CA VAL A 207 1.47 -12.53 -2.41
C VAL A 207 1.41 -11.70 -1.14
N SER A 208 1.93 -12.23 -0.05
CA SER A 208 2.07 -11.55 1.25
C SER A 208 3.26 -12.11 2.02
N GLY A 209 3.60 -11.53 3.19
CA GLY A 209 4.61 -12.09 4.08
C GLY A 209 4.30 -13.54 4.47
N PRO A 210 3.11 -13.83 5.05
CA PRO A 210 2.67 -15.21 5.25
C PRO A 210 2.73 -16.06 3.98
N GLY A 211 2.37 -15.50 2.82
CA GLY A 211 2.41 -16.20 1.53
C GLY A 211 3.82 -16.64 1.11
N ILE A 212 4.85 -15.84 1.37
CA ILE A 212 6.26 -16.25 1.16
C ILE A 212 6.58 -17.50 1.98
N LYS A 213 6.11 -17.57 3.23
CA LYS A 213 6.30 -18.74 4.09
C LYS A 213 5.53 -19.95 3.58
N GLU A 214 4.28 -19.77 3.13
CA GLU A 214 3.49 -20.86 2.53
C GLU A 214 4.15 -21.44 1.28
N ILE A 215 4.70 -20.60 0.42
CA ILE A 215 5.46 -21.05 -0.75
C ILE A 215 6.70 -21.86 -0.32
N TYR A 216 7.42 -21.39 0.70
CA TYR A 216 8.57 -22.13 1.22
C TYR A 216 8.17 -23.50 1.77
N ASP A 217 7.10 -23.58 2.57
CA ASP A 217 6.60 -24.83 3.14
C ASP A 217 6.14 -25.81 2.04
N PHE A 218 5.45 -25.32 1.03
CA PHE A 218 5.09 -26.09 -0.16
C PHE A 218 6.32 -26.70 -0.86
N LEU A 219 7.38 -25.90 -1.07
CA LEU A 219 8.59 -26.35 -1.77
C LEU A 219 9.45 -27.32 -0.93
N THR A 220 9.30 -27.30 0.39
CA THR A 220 10.06 -28.12 1.32
C THR A 220 9.24 -29.27 1.91
N ARG A 221 8.00 -29.47 1.47
CA ARG A 221 7.16 -30.57 1.95
C ARG A 221 7.87 -31.92 1.80
N GLY A 222 7.80 -32.73 2.85
CA GLY A 222 8.49 -34.03 2.89
C GLY A 222 10.01 -33.96 3.10
N LYS A 223 10.58 -32.76 3.30
CA LYS A 223 12.00 -32.55 3.57
C LYS A 223 12.22 -31.89 4.92
N LYS A 224 13.34 -32.20 5.57
CA LYS A 224 13.74 -31.52 6.81
C LYS A 224 14.21 -30.09 6.49
N THR A 225 13.59 -29.09 7.12
CA THR A 225 14.10 -27.71 7.10
C THR A 225 15.48 -27.68 7.76
N PRO A 226 16.51 -27.07 7.15
CA PRO A 226 17.83 -26.93 7.75
C PRO A 226 17.73 -26.29 9.14
N GLU A 227 18.44 -26.84 10.13
CA GLU A 227 18.33 -26.40 11.54
C GLU A 227 18.63 -24.91 11.71
N ARG A 228 19.58 -24.35 10.94
CA ARG A 228 19.89 -22.92 10.93
C ARG A 228 18.69 -22.05 10.50
N ILE A 229 17.87 -22.51 9.54
CA ILE A 229 16.67 -21.81 9.07
C ILE A 229 15.57 -21.94 10.12
N LYS A 230 15.38 -23.14 10.68
CA LYS A 230 14.38 -23.40 11.70
C LYS A 230 14.59 -22.53 12.94
N LYS A 231 15.83 -22.41 13.44
CA LYS A 231 16.16 -21.51 14.56
C LYS A 231 15.81 -20.06 14.25
N ARG A 232 16.08 -19.61 13.04
CA ARG A 232 15.75 -18.24 12.64
C ARG A 232 14.24 -17.99 12.54
N PHE A 233 13.46 -18.96 12.06
CA PHE A 233 11.99 -18.85 12.02
C PHE A 233 11.35 -18.73 13.42
N LEU A 234 12.02 -19.20 14.47
CA LEU A 234 11.56 -19.03 15.85
C LEU A 234 11.89 -17.64 16.42
N ALA A 235 12.92 -16.97 15.90
CA ALA A 235 13.44 -15.71 16.43
C ALA A 235 13.08 -14.48 15.56
N GLU A 236 12.81 -14.69 14.28
CA GLU A 236 12.63 -13.62 13.29
C GLU A 236 11.36 -13.87 12.47
N ASP A 237 10.86 -12.82 11.80
CA ASP A 237 9.79 -12.97 10.82
C ASP A 237 10.21 -13.91 9.67
N PRO A 238 9.49 -15.02 9.45
CA PRO A 238 9.86 -16.04 8.47
C PRO A 238 10.01 -15.49 7.03
N SER A 239 9.18 -14.53 6.64
CA SER A 239 9.26 -13.94 5.30
C SER A 239 10.57 -13.17 5.10
N SER A 240 11.00 -12.44 6.12
CA SER A 240 12.28 -11.73 6.13
C SER A 240 13.46 -12.70 6.12
N VAL A 241 13.39 -13.80 6.87
CA VAL A 241 14.42 -14.86 6.86
C VAL A 241 14.57 -15.46 5.47
N ILE A 242 13.45 -15.82 4.82
CA ILE A 242 13.45 -16.41 3.47
C ILE A 242 14.03 -15.43 2.45
N ALA A 243 13.61 -14.16 2.49
CA ALA A 243 14.12 -13.14 1.57
C ALA A 243 15.64 -12.93 1.75
N ASN A 244 16.10 -12.81 2.98
CA ASN A 244 17.51 -12.62 3.29
C ASN A 244 18.38 -13.82 2.87
N GLU A 245 17.92 -15.05 3.12
CA GLU A 245 18.63 -16.27 2.71
C GLU A 245 18.63 -16.44 1.19
N ALA A 246 17.55 -16.04 0.50
CA ALA A 246 17.46 -16.08 -0.96
C ALA A 246 18.47 -15.15 -1.66
N GLU A 247 18.84 -14.04 -1.03
CA GLU A 247 19.79 -13.06 -1.58
C GLU A 247 21.25 -13.28 -1.15
N LYS A 248 21.47 -14.15 -0.17
CA LYS A 248 22.80 -14.45 0.35
C LYS A 248 23.59 -15.34 -0.61
N LYS A 249 24.87 -15.04 -0.82
CA LYS A 249 25.77 -15.92 -1.58
C LYS A 249 25.90 -17.28 -0.87
N GLY A 250 25.57 -18.36 -1.56
CA GLY A 250 25.52 -19.70 -0.96
C GLY A 250 24.35 -19.93 0.02
N GLY A 251 23.32 -19.08 -0.04
CA GLY A 251 22.12 -19.20 0.77
C GLY A 251 21.27 -20.44 0.43
N ASP A 252 20.15 -20.58 1.12
CA ASP A 252 19.30 -21.75 0.98
C ASP A 252 18.57 -21.76 -0.38
N LYS A 253 18.67 -22.91 -1.09
CA LYS A 253 18.08 -23.05 -2.43
C LYS A 253 16.53 -23.02 -2.41
N ALA A 254 15.90 -23.50 -1.32
CA ALA A 254 14.45 -23.48 -1.19
C ALA A 254 13.98 -22.04 -0.93
N CYS A 255 14.69 -21.27 -0.12
CA CYS A 255 14.44 -19.84 0.07
C CYS A 255 14.54 -19.06 -1.26
N LEU A 256 15.58 -19.33 -2.06
CA LEU A 256 15.74 -18.70 -3.37
C LEU A 256 14.56 -19.03 -4.31
N LYS A 257 14.15 -20.31 -4.36
CA LYS A 257 13.00 -20.73 -5.18
C LYS A 257 11.69 -20.13 -4.68
N ALA A 258 11.50 -20.06 -3.35
CA ALA A 258 10.31 -19.45 -2.74
C ALA A 258 10.18 -17.96 -3.10
N LEU A 259 11.26 -17.21 -2.96
CA LEU A 259 11.27 -15.79 -3.33
C LEU A 259 11.07 -15.59 -4.84
N SER A 260 11.67 -16.45 -5.68
CA SER A 260 11.49 -16.38 -7.14
C SER A 260 10.04 -16.64 -7.55
N LEU A 261 9.38 -17.65 -6.95
CA LEU A 261 7.97 -17.94 -7.22
C LEU A 261 7.05 -16.81 -6.73
N PHE A 262 7.28 -16.28 -5.52
CA PHE A 262 6.59 -15.11 -5.01
C PHE A 262 6.69 -13.92 -5.97
N VAL A 263 7.89 -13.61 -6.44
CA VAL A 263 8.15 -12.49 -7.37
C VAL A 263 7.46 -12.71 -8.72
N SER A 264 7.42 -13.96 -9.21
CA SER A 264 6.68 -14.32 -10.42
C SER A 264 5.19 -14.07 -10.28
N VAL A 265 4.57 -14.55 -9.17
CA VAL A 265 3.13 -14.37 -8.93
C VAL A 265 2.79 -12.90 -8.69
N LEU A 266 3.63 -12.15 -7.94
CA LEU A 266 3.48 -10.70 -7.78
C LEU A 266 3.52 -9.98 -9.13
N GLY A 267 4.42 -10.39 -10.04
CA GLY A 267 4.49 -9.84 -11.39
C GLY A 267 3.22 -10.13 -12.20
N ALA A 268 2.68 -11.35 -12.06
CA ALA A 268 1.45 -11.75 -12.75
C ALA A 268 0.26 -10.90 -12.29
N GLU A 269 0.07 -10.68 -10.97
CA GLU A 269 -1.03 -9.87 -10.45
C GLU A 269 -0.83 -8.39 -10.74
N ALA A 270 0.39 -7.87 -10.65
CA ALA A 270 0.70 -6.51 -11.10
C ALA A 270 0.29 -6.28 -12.58
N GLY A 271 0.49 -7.28 -13.44
CA GLY A 271 0.03 -7.28 -14.83
C GLY A 271 -1.50 -7.33 -14.96
N ASN A 272 -2.19 -8.10 -14.11
CA ASN A 272 -3.65 -8.13 -14.06
C ASN A 272 -4.21 -6.76 -13.67
N MET A 273 -3.65 -6.13 -12.63
CA MET A 273 -4.02 -4.78 -12.19
C MET A 273 -3.79 -3.74 -13.29
N ALA A 274 -2.67 -3.84 -14.00
CA ALA A 274 -2.37 -2.94 -15.12
C ALA A 274 -3.42 -3.02 -16.23
N LEU A 275 -3.95 -4.22 -16.52
CA LEU A 275 -5.02 -4.42 -17.49
C LEU A 275 -6.38 -3.97 -16.97
N LYS A 276 -6.74 -4.34 -15.73
CA LYS A 276 -8.04 -4.00 -15.12
C LYS A 276 -8.29 -2.48 -15.09
N TYR A 277 -7.24 -1.70 -14.85
CA TYR A 277 -7.34 -0.24 -14.71
C TYR A 277 -6.78 0.55 -15.90
N LEU A 278 -6.30 -0.14 -16.95
CA LEU A 278 -5.61 0.50 -18.07
C LEU A 278 -4.53 1.47 -17.55
N ALA A 279 -3.65 0.96 -16.70
CA ALA A 279 -2.72 1.74 -15.87
C ALA A 279 -1.58 2.36 -16.69
N SER A 280 -1.89 3.18 -17.67
CA SER A 280 -0.92 3.86 -18.55
C SER A 280 0.04 4.77 -17.76
N GLY A 281 -0.39 5.29 -16.62
CA GLY A 281 0.43 6.10 -15.70
C GLY A 281 1.39 5.28 -14.83
N GLY A 282 1.30 3.94 -14.87
CA GLY A 282 2.25 3.06 -14.21
C GLY A 282 1.65 2.11 -13.18
N VAL A 283 2.47 1.13 -12.80
CA VAL A 283 2.20 0.22 -11.68
C VAL A 283 3.18 0.52 -10.56
N TYR A 284 2.66 0.69 -9.35
CA TYR A 284 3.40 1.07 -8.16
C TYR A 284 3.38 -0.07 -7.14
N LEU A 285 4.54 -0.67 -6.93
CA LEU A 285 4.74 -1.68 -5.90
C LEU A 285 5.01 -0.96 -4.58
N ALA A 286 3.99 -0.87 -3.74
CA ALA A 286 4.03 -0.25 -2.41
C ALA A 286 4.11 -1.32 -1.31
N GLY A 287 3.88 -0.95 -0.05
CA GLY A 287 3.96 -1.86 1.09
C GLY A 287 5.38 -2.16 1.56
N GLY A 288 5.47 -2.99 2.57
CA GLY A 288 6.74 -3.22 3.28
C GLY A 288 7.67 -4.24 2.65
N ILE A 289 7.21 -5.06 1.70
CA ILE A 289 8.01 -6.13 1.09
C ILE A 289 8.80 -5.64 -0.12
N PRO A 290 8.22 -4.95 -1.13
CA PRO A 290 8.92 -4.62 -2.37
C PRO A 290 10.25 -3.86 -2.19
N PRO A 291 10.36 -2.85 -1.29
CA PRO A 291 11.64 -2.17 -1.08
C PRO A 291 12.75 -3.08 -0.58
N LYS A 292 12.41 -4.13 0.16
CA LYS A 292 13.37 -5.07 0.75
C LYS A 292 13.89 -6.12 -0.24
N ILE A 293 13.13 -6.39 -1.31
CA ILE A 293 13.43 -7.45 -2.30
C ILE A 293 13.75 -6.89 -3.69
N ILE A 294 14.21 -5.65 -3.80
CA ILE A 294 14.51 -4.99 -5.10
C ILE A 294 15.44 -5.85 -5.96
N LYS A 295 16.44 -6.51 -5.37
CA LYS A 295 17.35 -7.37 -6.12
C LYS A 295 16.63 -8.54 -6.79
N ALA A 296 15.65 -9.14 -6.09
CA ALA A 296 14.83 -10.21 -6.65
C ALA A 296 13.87 -9.66 -7.72
N LEU A 297 13.25 -8.50 -7.50
CA LEU A 297 12.36 -7.84 -8.46
C LEU A 297 13.06 -7.43 -9.76
N LYS A 298 14.37 -7.15 -9.71
CA LYS A 298 15.20 -6.83 -10.90
C LYS A 298 15.46 -8.06 -11.79
N LYS A 299 15.27 -9.26 -11.28
CA LYS A 299 15.40 -10.48 -12.07
C LYS A 299 14.26 -10.57 -13.08
N LYS A 300 14.44 -11.42 -14.09
CA LYS A 300 13.50 -11.54 -15.20
C LYS A 300 12.09 -12.01 -14.81
N GLU A 301 11.97 -12.79 -13.73
CA GLU A 301 10.75 -13.47 -13.30
C GLU A 301 9.58 -12.51 -13.11
N PHE A 302 9.82 -11.34 -12.48
CA PHE A 302 8.79 -10.33 -12.28
C PHE A 302 8.27 -9.76 -13.61
N LEU A 303 9.17 -9.23 -14.44
CA LEU A 303 8.80 -8.55 -15.68
C LEU A 303 8.29 -9.51 -16.75
N GLU A 304 8.78 -10.75 -16.78
CA GLU A 304 8.26 -11.79 -17.67
C GLU A 304 6.81 -12.12 -17.29
N SER A 305 6.53 -12.40 -16.03
CA SER A 305 5.17 -12.70 -15.55
C SER A 305 4.23 -11.50 -15.69
N PHE A 306 4.70 -10.28 -15.44
CA PHE A 306 3.96 -9.05 -15.64
C PHE A 306 3.45 -8.92 -17.08
N ARG A 307 4.32 -9.19 -18.07
CA ARG A 307 4.01 -9.04 -19.51
C ARG A 307 3.35 -10.26 -20.14
N ASP A 308 3.33 -11.39 -19.45
CA ASP A 308 2.80 -12.63 -19.97
C ASP A 308 1.27 -12.64 -19.93
N LYS A 309 0.67 -11.85 -20.83
CA LYS A 309 -0.78 -11.63 -21.00
C LYS A 309 -1.20 -11.78 -22.47
N GLY A 310 -0.62 -12.76 -23.18
CA GLY A 310 -0.95 -13.05 -24.56
C GLY A 310 -0.82 -11.80 -25.45
N ARG A 311 -1.86 -11.47 -26.19
CA ARG A 311 -1.92 -10.32 -27.12
C ARG A 311 -1.65 -8.96 -26.45
N PHE A 312 -1.82 -8.83 -25.15
CA PHE A 312 -1.54 -7.59 -24.40
C PHE A 312 -0.08 -7.43 -23.96
N ARG A 313 0.82 -8.36 -24.34
CA ARG A 313 2.24 -8.30 -24.00
C ARG A 313 2.90 -6.98 -24.41
N GLU A 314 2.61 -6.50 -25.63
CA GLU A 314 3.16 -5.22 -26.10
C GLU A 314 2.63 -4.03 -25.30
N TYR A 315 1.32 -3.97 -25.07
CA TYR A 315 0.69 -2.94 -24.23
C TYR A 315 1.34 -2.87 -22.86
N LEU A 316 1.46 -3.99 -22.16
CA LEU A 316 2.11 -4.05 -20.85
C LEU A 316 3.59 -3.68 -20.94
N SER A 317 4.21 -3.87 -22.11
CA SER A 317 5.57 -3.44 -22.36
C SER A 317 5.76 -1.92 -22.39
N LEU A 318 4.71 -1.15 -22.49
CA LEU A 318 4.75 0.32 -22.47
C LEU A 318 4.55 0.90 -21.07
N ILE A 319 4.01 0.10 -20.13
CA ILE A 319 3.64 0.56 -18.79
C ILE A 319 4.89 0.62 -17.89
N PRO A 320 5.19 1.76 -17.26
CA PRO A 320 6.27 1.86 -16.29
C PRO A 320 5.92 1.11 -15.00
N VAL A 321 6.96 0.57 -14.34
CA VAL A 321 6.81 -0.11 -13.06
C VAL A 321 7.79 0.48 -12.05
N TYR A 322 7.27 0.87 -10.90
CA TYR A 322 8.03 1.51 -9.84
C TYR A 322 7.89 0.76 -8.51
N VAL A 323 8.96 0.74 -7.73
CA VAL A 323 8.90 0.40 -6.30
C VAL A 323 8.87 1.69 -5.52
N VAL A 324 7.90 1.83 -4.63
CA VAL A 324 7.77 2.97 -3.71
C VAL A 324 8.74 2.76 -2.54
N LEU A 325 9.66 3.71 -2.33
CA LEU A 325 10.70 3.65 -1.30
C LEU A 325 10.35 4.43 -0.03
N ASN A 326 9.45 5.42 -0.16
CA ASN A 326 9.11 6.31 0.93
C ASN A 326 8.07 5.68 1.85
N ASP A 327 8.42 5.40 3.09
CA ASP A 327 7.57 4.78 4.10
C ASP A 327 6.48 5.73 4.66
N ALA A 328 6.57 7.05 4.37
CA ALA A 328 5.56 8.04 4.72
C ALA A 328 4.47 8.22 3.65
N THR A 329 4.43 7.36 2.62
CA THR A 329 3.52 7.54 1.47
C THR A 329 2.06 7.64 1.90
N ALA A 330 1.57 6.75 2.78
CA ALA A 330 0.20 6.80 3.30
C ALA A 330 -0.09 8.09 4.08
N LEU A 331 0.86 8.54 4.92
CA LEU A 331 0.74 9.79 5.66
C LEU A 331 0.69 11.01 4.73
N LEU A 332 1.53 11.07 3.70
CA LEU A 332 1.51 12.13 2.69
C LEU A 332 0.17 12.15 1.95
N GLY A 333 -0.36 11.00 1.62
CA GLY A 333 -1.67 10.89 0.97
C GLY A 333 -2.82 11.31 1.87
N ALA A 334 -2.79 10.96 3.14
CA ALA A 334 -3.76 11.45 4.12
C ALA A 334 -3.68 12.98 4.25
N ALA A 335 -2.48 13.57 4.34
CA ALA A 335 -2.30 15.02 4.38
C ALA A 335 -2.83 15.71 3.11
N ARG A 336 -2.55 15.13 1.92
CA ARG A 336 -3.11 15.61 0.64
C ARG A 336 -4.63 15.58 0.66
N PHE A 337 -5.22 14.48 1.10
CA PHE A 337 -6.67 14.32 1.15
C PHE A 337 -7.31 15.34 2.12
N ALA A 338 -6.72 15.53 3.30
CA ALA A 338 -7.15 16.56 4.27
C ALA A 338 -7.16 17.96 3.62
N SER A 339 -6.10 18.32 2.88
CA SER A 339 -6.01 19.59 2.14
C SER A 339 -7.09 19.73 1.06
N MET A 340 -7.44 18.64 0.37
CA MET A 340 -8.50 18.66 -0.66
C MET A 340 -9.89 18.89 -0.04
N MET A 341 -10.15 18.33 1.14
CA MET A 341 -11.43 18.51 1.84
C MET A 341 -11.69 19.98 2.19
N ILE A 342 -10.67 20.73 2.63
CA ILE A 342 -10.80 22.16 2.88
C ILE A 342 -11.12 22.94 1.60
N LYS A 343 -10.38 22.65 0.51
CA LYS A 343 -10.65 23.33 -0.78
C LYS A 343 -12.10 23.13 -1.25
N ARG A 344 -12.66 21.93 -1.06
CA ARG A 344 -14.05 21.60 -1.42
C ARG A 344 -15.06 22.31 -0.54
N GLN A 345 -14.78 22.46 0.77
CA GLN A 345 -15.63 23.21 1.69
C GLN A 345 -15.67 24.71 1.33
N VAL A 346 -14.50 25.30 1.05
CA VAL A 346 -14.37 26.72 0.66
C VAL A 346 -15.04 27.00 -0.69
N ALA A 347 -14.97 26.06 -1.64
CA ALA A 347 -15.61 26.18 -2.95
C ALA A 347 -17.14 25.96 -2.93
N GLY A 348 -17.77 25.82 -1.75
CA GLY A 348 -19.22 25.56 -1.61
C GLY A 348 -19.66 24.20 -2.20
N GLN A 349 -18.72 23.33 -2.55
CA GLN A 349 -18.98 22.01 -3.13
C GLN A 349 -19.18 20.96 -2.02
N THR A 350 -20.23 21.10 -1.23
CA THR A 350 -20.82 19.99 -0.45
C THR A 350 -21.47 18.95 -1.40
N ARG A 351 -20.82 18.58 -2.48
CA ARG A 351 -21.26 17.46 -3.32
C ARG A 351 -20.80 16.17 -2.66
N GLN A 352 -21.79 15.38 -2.24
CA GLN A 352 -21.67 13.94 -2.00
C GLN A 352 -20.70 13.33 -3.03
N ARG A 353 -19.84 12.39 -2.61
CA ARG A 353 -18.95 11.60 -3.48
C ARG A 353 -19.71 11.21 -4.75
N PRO A 354 -19.28 11.56 -5.97
CA PRO A 354 -20.09 11.35 -7.18
C PRO A 354 -20.37 9.89 -7.52
N PHE A 355 -19.75 8.93 -6.84
CA PHE A 355 -19.80 7.51 -7.17
C PHE A 355 -20.44 6.59 -6.15
N LEU A 356 -21.09 7.08 -5.10
CA LEU A 356 -21.71 6.21 -4.07
C LEU A 356 -23.19 6.55 -3.81
N ARG A 357 -23.99 6.82 -4.85
CA ARG A 357 -25.43 6.56 -4.76
C ARG A 357 -25.67 5.10 -5.13
N ARG A 358 -25.69 4.23 -4.16
CA ARG A 358 -26.31 2.92 -4.33
C ARG A 358 -27.80 3.15 -4.66
N ARG A 359 -28.23 2.75 -5.87
CA ARG A 359 -29.62 2.36 -6.06
C ARG A 359 -29.90 1.22 -5.07
N ARG A 360 -30.94 1.39 -4.27
CA ARG A 360 -31.58 0.27 -3.56
C ARG A 360 -32.08 -0.67 -4.64
N ILE A 361 -31.62 -1.89 -4.65
CA ILE A 361 -32.30 -3.03 -5.22
C ILE A 361 -32.91 -3.74 -4.05
#